data_218377c33e7c29a4b060cf0d16317e88
#
_entry.id   218377c33e7c29a4b060cf0d16317e88
#
_cell.length_a   1.000
_cell.length_b   1.000
_cell.length_c   1.000
_cell.angle_alpha   90.00
_cell.angle_beta   90.00
_cell.angle_gamma   90.00
#
_symmetry.space_group_name_H-M   'P 1'
#
loop_
_entity.id
_entity.type
_entity.pdbx_description
1 polymer ?
#
loop_
_entity_poly.entity_id
_entity_poly.type
_entity_poly.pdbx_seq_one_letter_code
_entity_poly.pdbx_strand_id
1 'polypeptide(L)'
;MKITVEMACSINGLIATKDGNEDFLSNRNYQIMLGFLKEYDCLVWGNTTFKNVISWGDNYIDDLKDVTIIIFSKEKQVSSYKNVIYCNSMENFLEICKEKNIENVFVSGGAHINNLFLENNMVDEIIINYNPYVLTNGINLFNGNDVEKSLVLNKVVHEKEDIVQIWYKVKK
;
A
#
# COMPACT_ATOMS: atom_id res chain seq x y z
N MET A 1 -14.71 -8.15 -5.84
CA MET A 1 -13.74 -7.43 -5.01
C MET A 1 -12.79 -6.68 -5.92
N LYS A 2 -12.60 -5.39 -5.72
CA LYS A 2 -11.64 -4.53 -6.44
C LYS A 2 -10.41 -4.31 -5.57
N ILE A 3 -9.21 -4.51 -6.14
CA ILE A 3 -7.94 -4.33 -5.42
C ILE A 3 -7.10 -3.28 -6.12
N THR A 4 -6.77 -2.23 -5.39
CA THR A 4 -5.91 -1.14 -5.85
C THR A 4 -4.62 -1.14 -5.03
N VAL A 5 -3.48 -1.20 -5.72
CA VAL A 5 -2.16 -0.94 -5.11
C VAL A 5 -1.86 0.54 -5.25
N GLU A 6 -1.56 1.21 -4.15
CA GLU A 6 -1.11 2.61 -4.16
C GLU A 6 0.20 2.75 -3.42
N MET A 7 1.13 3.51 -3.99
CA MET A 7 2.42 3.81 -3.38
C MET A 7 2.94 5.18 -3.79
N ALA A 8 3.58 5.83 -2.83
CA ALA A 8 4.45 6.98 -3.09
C ALA A 8 5.88 6.51 -3.34
N CYS A 9 6.56 7.10 -4.30
CA CYS A 9 7.94 6.76 -4.62
C CYS A 9 8.74 7.96 -5.17
N SER A 10 10.04 7.82 -5.23
CA SER A 10 10.94 8.73 -5.96
C SER A 10 10.70 8.63 -7.48
N ILE A 11 11.23 9.56 -8.27
CA ILE A 11 11.08 9.56 -9.74
C ILE A 11 11.64 8.29 -10.40
N ASN A 12 12.55 7.59 -9.74
CA ASN A 12 13.13 6.34 -10.20
C ASN A 12 12.56 5.08 -9.52
N GLY A 13 11.38 5.20 -8.89
CA GLY A 13 10.59 4.05 -8.42
C GLY A 13 11.02 3.44 -7.10
N LEU A 14 11.76 4.16 -6.26
CA LEU A 14 12.13 3.69 -4.93
C LEU A 14 11.18 4.24 -3.87
N ILE A 15 10.67 3.36 -3.00
CA ILE A 15 9.69 3.69 -1.96
C ILE A 15 10.34 4.09 -0.63
N ALA A 16 11.58 3.68 -0.40
CA ALA A 16 12.35 3.99 0.79
C ALA A 16 13.84 3.86 0.51
N THR A 17 14.68 4.38 1.39
CA THR A 17 16.11 4.07 1.43
C THR A 17 16.35 2.60 1.81
N LYS A 18 17.59 2.12 1.74
CA LYS A 18 17.92 0.70 2.08
C LYS A 18 17.59 0.30 3.50
N ASP A 19 17.67 1.25 4.42
CA ASP A 19 17.34 1.09 5.85
C ASP A 19 15.86 1.33 6.15
N GLY A 20 15.04 1.56 5.11
CA GLY A 20 13.59 1.70 5.23
C GLY A 20 13.11 3.11 5.61
N ASN A 21 13.99 4.13 5.52
CA ASN A 21 13.60 5.50 5.78
C ASN A 21 12.82 6.10 4.59
N GLU A 22 11.72 6.79 4.88
CA GLU A 22 10.79 7.41 3.92
C GLU A 22 10.74 8.94 4.06
N ASP A 23 11.71 9.58 4.75
CA ASP A 23 11.70 11.02 5.07
C ASP A 23 11.69 11.95 3.84
N PHE A 24 11.97 11.41 2.64
CA PHE A 24 11.84 12.16 1.39
C PHE A 24 10.39 12.35 0.95
N LEU A 25 9.45 11.60 1.53
CA LEU A 25 8.03 11.74 1.27
C LEU A 25 7.46 12.85 2.15
N SER A 26 6.76 13.78 1.53
CA SER A 26 6.09 14.84 2.27
C SER A 26 4.81 14.35 2.94
N ASN A 27 4.32 15.11 3.92
CA ASN A 27 3.03 14.86 4.56
C ASN A 27 1.85 14.84 3.55
N ARG A 28 2.04 15.44 2.35
CA ARG A 28 1.03 15.40 1.28
C ARG A 28 0.72 13.98 0.84
N ASN A 29 1.72 13.08 0.78
CA ASN A 29 1.49 11.67 0.43
C ASN A 29 0.58 10.98 1.44
N TYR A 30 0.76 11.24 2.72
CA TYR A 30 -0.13 10.74 3.77
C TYR A 30 -1.56 11.26 3.62
N GLN A 31 -1.72 12.56 3.32
CA GLN A 31 -3.05 13.16 3.08
C GLN A 31 -3.73 12.58 1.83
N ILE A 32 -2.97 12.26 0.78
CA ILE A 32 -3.48 11.57 -0.42
C ILE A 32 -4.01 10.19 -0.03
N MET A 33 -3.23 9.40 0.71
CA MET A 33 -3.65 8.08 1.21
C MET A 33 -4.93 8.16 2.04
N LEU A 34 -5.01 9.06 3.02
CA LEU A 34 -6.22 9.28 3.82
C LEU A 34 -7.42 9.68 2.96
N GLY A 35 -7.19 10.44 1.89
CA GLY A 35 -8.23 10.79 0.92
C GLY A 35 -8.81 9.57 0.22
N PHE A 36 -7.96 8.65 -0.21
CA PHE A 36 -8.37 7.37 -0.83
C PHE A 36 -9.15 6.48 0.12
N LEU A 37 -8.69 6.33 1.36
CA LEU A 37 -9.29 5.41 2.33
C LEU A 37 -10.77 5.68 2.63
N LYS A 38 -11.29 6.84 2.23
CA LYS A 38 -12.74 7.14 2.32
C LYS A 38 -13.60 6.34 1.33
N GLU A 39 -12.98 5.77 0.29
CA GLU A 39 -13.64 5.03 -0.79
C GLU A 39 -13.34 3.53 -0.75
N TYR A 40 -12.54 3.08 0.25
CA TYR A 40 -12.12 1.70 0.40
C TYR A 40 -12.58 1.11 1.73
N ASP A 41 -12.87 -0.19 1.73
CA ASP A 41 -13.37 -0.90 2.90
C ASP A 41 -12.24 -1.31 3.85
N CYS A 42 -11.03 -1.50 3.33
CA CYS A 42 -9.86 -1.83 4.14
C CYS A 42 -8.55 -1.34 3.53
N LEU A 43 -7.58 -1.17 4.42
CA LEU A 43 -6.18 -0.92 4.13
C LEU A 43 -5.37 -2.20 4.38
N VAL A 44 -4.46 -2.53 3.46
CA VAL A 44 -3.57 -3.69 3.59
C VAL A 44 -2.12 -3.25 3.67
N TRP A 45 -1.43 -3.71 4.70
CA TRP A 45 0.01 -3.52 4.88
C TRP A 45 0.74 -4.83 5.20
N GLY A 46 2.04 -4.86 4.95
CA GLY A 46 2.94 -5.83 5.54
C GLY A 46 3.29 -5.46 6.98
N ASN A 47 3.67 -6.46 7.78
CA ASN A 47 3.99 -6.28 9.19
C ASN A 47 5.15 -5.30 9.44
N THR A 48 6.15 -5.24 8.55
CA THR A 48 7.26 -4.27 8.66
C THR A 48 6.74 -2.84 8.47
N THR A 49 5.93 -2.59 7.43
CA THR A 49 5.31 -1.28 7.18
C THR A 49 4.46 -0.86 8.38
N PHE A 50 3.63 -1.75 8.90
CA PHE A 50 2.80 -1.46 10.06
C PHE A 50 3.63 -1.08 11.30
N LYS A 51 4.71 -1.82 11.58
CA LYS A 51 5.63 -1.50 12.69
C LYS A 51 6.30 -0.13 12.51
N ASN A 52 6.69 0.21 11.27
CA ASN A 52 7.26 1.53 10.97
C ASN A 52 6.23 2.63 11.26
N VAL A 53 4.99 2.50 10.75
CA VAL A 53 3.92 3.48 10.96
C VAL A 53 3.64 3.70 12.46
N ILE A 54 3.57 2.63 13.26
CA ILE A 54 3.41 2.76 14.72
C ILE A 54 4.60 3.52 15.34
N SER A 55 5.81 3.31 14.85
CA SER A 55 7.01 3.98 15.39
C SER A 55 7.04 5.49 15.13
N TRP A 56 6.26 5.99 14.16
CA TRP A 56 6.16 7.42 13.85
C TRP A 56 5.28 8.19 14.85
N GLY A 57 4.47 7.47 15.62
CA GLY A 57 3.62 8.03 16.67
C GLY A 57 2.14 7.63 16.55
N ASP A 58 1.42 7.76 17.67
CA ASP A 58 0.03 7.30 17.78
C ASP A 58 -0.94 8.02 16.84
N ASN A 59 -0.67 9.25 16.45
CA ASN A 59 -1.53 10.06 15.58
C ASN A 59 -1.83 9.37 14.24
N TYR A 60 -0.85 8.65 13.67
CA TYR A 60 -1.04 7.94 12.38
C TYR A 60 -2.05 6.80 12.47
N ILE A 61 -2.12 6.11 13.59
CA ILE A 61 -3.08 5.03 13.82
C ILE A 61 -4.44 5.59 14.23
N ASP A 62 -4.47 6.67 14.98
CA ASP A 62 -5.71 7.33 15.39
C ASP A 62 -6.50 7.89 14.19
N ASP A 63 -5.82 8.40 13.18
CA ASP A 63 -6.43 8.84 11.91
C ASP A 63 -7.09 7.67 11.13
N LEU A 64 -6.64 6.44 11.38
CA LEU A 64 -7.11 5.22 10.74
C LEU A 64 -8.08 4.39 11.59
N LYS A 65 -8.54 4.88 12.74
CA LYS A 65 -9.36 4.13 13.71
C LYS A 65 -10.66 3.56 13.13
N ASP A 66 -11.22 4.21 12.11
CA ASP A 66 -12.47 3.82 11.44
C ASP A 66 -12.22 2.97 10.18
N VAL A 67 -10.96 2.71 9.84
CA VAL A 67 -10.55 1.89 8.69
C VAL A 67 -10.19 0.48 9.16
N THR A 68 -10.72 -0.56 8.54
CA THR A 68 -10.25 -1.92 8.76
C THR A 68 -8.83 -2.05 8.19
N ILE A 69 -7.86 -2.45 9.01
CA ILE A 69 -6.47 -2.65 8.60
C ILE A 69 -6.13 -4.13 8.63
N ILE A 70 -5.73 -4.70 7.50
CA ILE A 70 -5.32 -6.10 7.39
C ILE A 70 -3.80 -6.15 7.24
N ILE A 71 -3.14 -6.85 8.16
CA ILE A 71 -1.69 -6.95 8.22
C ILE A 71 -1.23 -8.34 7.84
N PHE A 72 -0.46 -8.44 6.75
CA PHE A 72 0.22 -9.68 6.40
C PHE A 72 1.42 -9.93 7.30
N SER A 73 1.40 -11.05 8.03
CA SER A 73 2.47 -11.47 8.93
C SER A 73 2.64 -12.99 8.89
N LYS A 74 3.88 -13.47 8.77
CA LYS A 74 4.19 -14.91 8.87
C LYS A 74 4.01 -15.45 10.29
N GLU A 75 4.14 -14.59 11.28
CA GLU A 75 3.98 -14.94 12.69
C GLU A 75 2.56 -14.68 13.14
N LYS A 76 2.03 -15.57 13.97
CA LYS A 76 0.72 -15.34 14.59
C LYS A 76 0.84 -14.19 15.59
N GLN A 77 0.11 -13.11 15.34
CA GLN A 77 0.10 -11.92 16.18
C GLN A 77 -1.32 -11.55 16.58
N VAL A 78 -1.43 -10.86 17.71
CA VAL A 78 -2.67 -10.24 18.17
C VAL A 78 -2.42 -8.75 18.30
N SER A 79 -3.29 -7.95 17.72
CA SER A 79 -3.18 -6.49 17.80
C SER A 79 -3.83 -5.96 19.08
N SER A 80 -3.24 -4.89 19.63
CA SER A 80 -3.89 -4.05 20.64
C SER A 80 -4.92 -3.09 20.03
N TYR A 81 -4.86 -2.86 18.72
CA TYR A 81 -5.79 -2.01 17.98
C TYR A 81 -6.98 -2.82 17.49
N LYS A 82 -8.21 -2.36 17.80
CA LYS A 82 -9.46 -3.09 17.51
C LYS A 82 -9.78 -3.24 16.02
N ASN A 83 -9.28 -2.33 15.20
CA ASN A 83 -9.49 -2.29 13.76
C ASN A 83 -8.39 -3.00 12.95
N VAL A 84 -7.39 -3.60 13.63
CA VAL A 84 -6.27 -4.31 13.01
C VAL A 84 -6.47 -5.81 13.09
N ILE A 85 -6.38 -6.47 11.94
CA ILE A 85 -6.52 -7.92 11.79
C ILE A 85 -5.24 -8.46 11.14
N TYR A 86 -4.66 -9.50 11.71
CA TYR A 86 -3.52 -10.19 11.11
C TYR A 86 -3.98 -11.35 10.23
N CYS A 87 -3.36 -11.49 9.06
CA CYS A 87 -3.49 -12.64 8.19
C CYS A 87 -2.09 -13.19 7.83
N ASN A 88 -2.02 -14.47 7.49
CA ASN A 88 -0.75 -15.15 7.22
C ASN A 88 -0.64 -15.73 5.81
N SER A 89 -1.72 -15.71 5.05
CA SER A 89 -1.76 -16.21 3.68
C SER A 89 -2.81 -15.47 2.85
N MET A 90 -2.76 -15.64 1.54
CA MET A 90 -3.77 -15.09 0.63
C MET A 90 -5.14 -15.73 0.84
N GLU A 91 -5.20 -17.03 1.12
CA GLU A 91 -6.44 -17.73 1.45
C GLU A 91 -7.09 -17.14 2.69
N ASN A 92 -6.30 -16.93 3.76
CA ASN A 92 -6.80 -16.34 4.99
C ASN A 92 -7.24 -14.88 4.78
N PHE A 93 -6.54 -14.12 3.94
CA PHE A 93 -6.97 -12.77 3.53
C PHE A 93 -8.35 -12.81 2.85
N LEU A 94 -8.57 -13.73 1.91
CA LEU A 94 -9.84 -13.87 1.21
C LEU A 94 -11.00 -14.28 2.13
N GLU A 95 -10.73 -15.15 3.12
CA GLU A 95 -11.70 -15.52 4.17
C GLU A 95 -12.10 -14.29 4.99
N ILE A 96 -11.15 -13.49 5.45
CA ILE A 96 -11.39 -12.24 6.19
C ILE A 96 -12.23 -11.27 5.36
N CYS A 97 -11.88 -11.09 4.08
CA CYS A 97 -12.63 -10.22 3.17
C CYS A 97 -14.09 -10.68 3.02
N LYS A 98 -14.31 -11.97 2.88
CA LYS A 98 -15.66 -12.55 2.78
C LYS A 98 -16.46 -12.38 4.06
N GLU A 99 -15.88 -12.68 5.22
CA GLU A 99 -16.54 -12.55 6.52
C GLU A 99 -16.95 -11.11 6.84
N LYS A 100 -16.13 -10.14 6.40
CA LYS A 100 -16.36 -8.71 6.66
C LYS A 100 -17.08 -7.98 5.52
N ASN A 101 -17.46 -8.68 4.43
CA ASN A 101 -18.05 -8.08 3.23
C ASN A 101 -17.19 -6.98 2.61
N ILE A 102 -15.87 -7.18 2.56
CA ILE A 102 -14.91 -6.26 1.96
C ILE A 102 -14.96 -6.41 0.44
N GLU A 103 -15.26 -5.34 -0.28
CA GLU A 103 -15.34 -5.30 -1.74
C GLU A 103 -14.25 -4.44 -2.38
N ASN A 104 -13.78 -3.40 -1.68
CA ASN A 104 -12.76 -2.47 -2.14
C ASN A 104 -11.54 -2.48 -1.23
N VAL A 105 -10.43 -2.98 -1.74
CA VAL A 105 -9.20 -3.20 -0.98
C VAL A 105 -8.13 -2.20 -1.43
N PHE A 106 -7.54 -1.50 -0.49
CA PHE A 106 -6.43 -0.59 -0.70
C PHE A 106 -5.13 -1.20 -0.17
N VAL A 107 -4.23 -1.57 -1.06
CA VAL A 107 -2.93 -2.14 -0.72
C VAL A 107 -1.88 -1.03 -0.78
N SER A 108 -1.27 -0.71 0.35
CA SER A 108 -0.26 0.34 0.45
C SER A 108 1.05 -0.19 1.06
N GLY A 109 1.49 -1.29 0.53
CA GLY A 109 2.83 -1.81 0.74
C GLY A 109 3.08 -2.68 1.98
N GLY A 110 4.37 -2.92 2.30
CA GLY A 110 5.56 -2.62 1.47
C GLY A 110 5.72 -3.45 0.21
N ALA A 111 6.90 -3.33 -0.40
CA ALA A 111 7.22 -3.91 -1.70
C ALA A 111 6.86 -5.40 -1.87
N HIS A 112 7.09 -6.22 -0.85
CA HIS A 112 6.73 -7.64 -0.88
C HIS A 112 5.22 -7.86 -0.94
N ILE A 113 4.43 -7.04 -0.24
CA ILE A 113 2.97 -7.15 -0.26
C ILE A 113 2.44 -6.72 -1.60
N ASN A 114 2.94 -5.63 -2.17
CA ASN A 114 2.57 -5.20 -3.52
C ASN A 114 2.82 -6.32 -4.54
N ASN A 115 4.00 -6.97 -4.46
CA ASN A 115 4.34 -8.08 -5.35
C ASN A 115 3.45 -9.31 -5.12
N LEU A 116 3.18 -9.67 -3.86
CA LEU A 116 2.30 -10.79 -3.49
C LEU A 116 0.92 -10.69 -4.15
N PHE A 117 0.32 -9.50 -4.17
CA PHE A 117 -0.97 -9.29 -4.83
C PHE A 117 -0.89 -9.39 -6.35
N LEU A 118 0.23 -8.94 -6.96
CA LEU A 118 0.48 -9.11 -8.40
C LEU A 118 0.69 -10.57 -8.79
N GLU A 119 1.47 -11.33 -8.00
CA GLU A 119 1.71 -12.77 -8.21
C GLU A 119 0.41 -13.57 -8.23
N ASN A 120 -0.54 -13.19 -7.36
CA ASN A 120 -1.84 -13.85 -7.27
C ASN A 120 -2.89 -13.33 -8.28
N ASN A 121 -2.51 -12.51 -9.26
CA ASN A 121 -3.40 -11.89 -10.25
C ASN A 121 -4.58 -11.11 -9.66
N MET A 122 -4.42 -10.54 -8.47
CA MET A 122 -5.50 -9.91 -7.75
C MET A 122 -5.60 -8.40 -8.01
N VAL A 123 -4.53 -7.75 -8.47
CA VAL A 123 -4.51 -6.31 -8.66
C VAL A 123 -5.30 -5.89 -9.89
N ASP A 124 -6.25 -4.97 -9.70
CA ASP A 124 -7.05 -4.36 -10.76
C ASP A 124 -6.48 -3.01 -11.20
N GLU A 125 -5.94 -2.24 -10.24
CA GLU A 125 -5.47 -0.88 -10.47
C GLU A 125 -4.19 -0.61 -9.68
N ILE A 126 -3.29 0.17 -10.29
CA ILE A 126 -2.06 0.63 -9.64
C ILE A 126 -2.04 2.15 -9.71
N ILE A 127 -1.85 2.80 -8.57
CA ILE A 127 -1.71 4.25 -8.43
C ILE A 127 -0.30 4.52 -7.90
N ILE A 128 0.46 5.34 -8.62
CA ILE A 128 1.81 5.70 -8.20
C ILE A 128 1.89 7.21 -8.05
N ASN A 129 2.32 7.66 -6.87
CA ASN A 129 2.63 9.05 -6.58
C ASN A 129 4.14 9.26 -6.73
N TYR A 130 4.57 9.77 -7.87
CA TYR A 130 5.96 10.14 -8.10
C TYR A 130 6.27 11.47 -7.41
N ASN A 131 7.17 11.41 -6.45
CA ASN A 131 7.66 12.59 -5.74
C ASN A 131 8.86 13.18 -6.49
N PRO A 132 9.05 14.51 -6.47
CA PRO A 132 10.15 15.19 -7.15
C PRO A 132 11.50 14.98 -6.41
N TYR A 133 11.87 13.72 -6.23
CA TYR A 133 13.04 13.29 -5.48
C TYR A 133 13.78 12.14 -6.18
N VAL A 134 15.10 12.08 -6.06
CA VAL A 134 15.94 11.01 -6.59
C VAL A 134 16.60 10.28 -5.43
N LEU A 135 16.37 8.97 -5.33
CA LEU A 135 17.13 8.07 -4.50
C LEU A 135 18.08 7.28 -5.39
N THR A 136 19.39 7.27 -5.11
CA THR A 136 20.35 6.47 -5.89
C THR A 136 20.33 4.99 -5.51
N ASN A 137 19.76 4.68 -4.35
CA ASN A 137 19.72 3.32 -3.80
C ASN A 137 18.56 3.21 -2.79
N GLY A 138 17.87 2.07 -2.78
CA GLY A 138 16.74 1.90 -1.88
C GLY A 138 15.90 0.66 -2.16
N ILE A 139 14.68 0.66 -1.65
CA ILE A 139 13.69 -0.41 -1.79
C ILE A 139 12.82 -0.10 -3.02
N ASN A 140 12.73 -1.06 -3.94
CA ASN A 140 11.88 -0.94 -5.12
C ASN A 140 10.40 -0.99 -4.76
N LEU A 141 9.55 -0.44 -5.64
CA LEU A 141 8.10 -0.45 -5.51
C LEU A 141 7.49 -1.86 -5.42
N PHE A 142 8.08 -2.81 -6.14
CA PHE A 142 7.75 -4.23 -6.12
C PHE A 142 9.01 -5.05 -5.84
N ASN A 143 8.89 -6.04 -4.96
CA ASN A 143 10.01 -6.93 -4.61
C ASN A 143 9.46 -8.31 -4.21
N GLY A 144 9.82 -9.33 -4.96
CA GLY A 144 9.38 -10.70 -4.79
C GLY A 144 9.79 -11.57 -5.96
N ASN A 145 8.99 -12.56 -6.31
CA ASN A 145 9.19 -13.38 -7.49
C ASN A 145 8.96 -12.56 -8.78
N ASP A 146 9.50 -13.01 -9.89
CA ASP A 146 9.34 -12.36 -11.19
C ASP A 146 7.88 -12.41 -11.62
N VAL A 147 7.32 -11.23 -11.87
CA VAL A 147 5.96 -11.04 -12.37
C VAL A 147 5.96 -10.01 -13.47
N GLU A 148 5.40 -10.36 -14.61
CA GLU A 148 5.20 -9.43 -15.72
C GLU A 148 3.71 -9.10 -15.85
N LYS A 149 3.37 -7.81 -15.87
CA LYS A 149 2.00 -7.32 -16.09
C LYS A 149 2.00 -6.17 -17.07
N SER A 150 1.14 -6.26 -18.06
CA SER A 150 0.85 -5.14 -18.95
C SER A 150 -0.14 -4.20 -18.27
N LEU A 151 0.10 -2.91 -18.42
CA LEU A 151 -0.71 -1.85 -17.83
C LEU A 151 -1.34 -0.98 -18.92
N VAL A 152 -2.50 -0.40 -18.62
CA VAL A 152 -3.15 0.62 -19.44
C VAL A 152 -3.23 1.91 -18.64
N LEU A 153 -2.66 2.98 -19.17
CA LEU A 153 -2.79 4.30 -18.57
C LEU A 153 -4.26 4.70 -18.49
N ASN A 154 -4.72 5.06 -17.30
CA ASN A 154 -6.07 5.52 -17.04
C ASN A 154 -6.13 7.04 -16.90
N LYS A 155 -5.32 7.62 -16.01
CA LYS A 155 -5.22 9.08 -15.85
C LYS A 155 -3.87 9.50 -15.24
N VAL A 156 -3.56 10.77 -15.40
CA VAL A 156 -2.44 11.46 -14.74
C VAL A 156 -3.00 12.70 -14.04
N VAL A 157 -2.58 12.91 -12.79
CA VAL A 157 -2.97 14.07 -11.98
C VAL A 157 -1.71 14.76 -11.50
N HIS A 158 -1.67 16.09 -11.61
CA HIS A 158 -0.67 16.91 -10.97
C HIS A 158 -1.21 17.31 -9.59
N GLU A 159 -0.62 16.75 -8.56
CA GLU A 159 -0.93 17.05 -7.17
C GLU A 159 -0.11 18.25 -6.68
N LYS A 160 -0.43 18.75 -5.48
CA LYS A 160 0.40 19.76 -4.81
C LYS A 160 1.80 19.19 -4.54
N GLU A 161 2.77 20.10 -4.30
CA GLU A 161 4.17 19.76 -3.99
C GLU A 161 4.87 19.01 -5.14
N ASP A 162 4.48 19.34 -6.40
CA ASP A 162 5.04 18.77 -7.63
C ASP A 162 4.95 17.24 -7.71
N ILE A 163 4.02 16.62 -6.97
CA ILE A 163 3.76 15.19 -7.05
C ILE A 163 2.97 14.91 -8.33
N VAL A 164 3.42 13.91 -9.10
CA VAL A 164 2.70 13.39 -10.26
C VAL A 164 2.08 12.05 -9.91
N GLN A 165 0.76 11.99 -9.87
CA GLN A 165 0.03 10.76 -9.62
C GLN A 165 -0.38 10.14 -10.95
N ILE A 166 -0.04 8.86 -11.14
CA ILE A 166 -0.36 8.10 -12.35
C ILE A 166 -1.19 6.87 -11.97
N TRP A 167 -2.30 6.71 -12.68
CA TRP A 167 -3.25 5.62 -12.51
C TRP A 167 -3.18 4.65 -13.68
N TYR A 168 -2.98 3.39 -13.39
CA TYR A 168 -2.95 2.32 -14.37
C TYR A 168 -3.99 1.25 -14.04
N LYS A 169 -4.65 0.72 -15.08
CA LYS A 169 -5.40 -0.54 -15.00
C LYS A 169 -4.48 -1.69 -15.36
N VAL A 170 -4.53 -2.76 -14.58
CA VAL A 170 -3.79 -3.99 -14.85
C VAL A 170 -4.56 -4.81 -15.89
N LYS A 171 -3.88 -5.23 -16.96
CA LYS A 171 -4.47 -6.20 -17.90
C LYS A 171 -4.45 -7.58 -17.25
N LYS A 172 -5.61 -8.20 -17.14
CA LYS A 172 -5.79 -9.60 -16.71
C LYS A 172 -5.76 -10.54 -17.89
#